data_d850bfb23c2ebfb0aaa0fd058d1404ae
#
_entry.id   d850bfb23c2ebfb0aaa0fd058d1404ae
#
_cell.length_a   1.000
_cell.length_b   1.000
_cell.length_c   1.000
_cell.angle_alpha   90.00
_cell.angle_beta   90.00
_cell.angle_gamma   90.00
#
_symmetry.space_group_name_H-M   'P 1'
#
loop_
_entity.id
_entity.type
_entity.pdbx_description
1 polymer ?
#
loop_
_entity_poly.entity_id
_entity_poly.type
_entity_poly.pdbx_seq_one_letter_code
_entity_poly.pdbx_strand_id
1 'polypeptide(L)'
;MRLAKLTVLLAAGVGLGVTSIATAQQNQQNPGVVGVRQNTMRAQAAHMGAMQKILAEYPQLISHVEAHATAIANSSGKTHELFPAGSDKDGSKATPAAWSDAAGLQQAGKKAEELARQLAETSKGGDAKATLAAFGALGKNGCGGCHETYRQKQS
;
A
#
# COMPACT_ATOMS: atom_id res chain seq x y z
N MET A 1 48.05 26.76 59.00
CA MET A 1 46.98 27.09 58.08
C MET A 1 47.40 26.59 56.68
N ARG A 2 46.83 25.49 56.19
CA ARG A 2 47.09 24.92 54.84
C ARG A 2 45.81 24.93 54.04
N LEU A 3 45.78 25.72 52.95
CA LEU A 3 44.67 25.78 52.02
C LEU A 3 44.62 24.50 51.18
N ALA A 4 43.53 23.80 51.22
CA ALA A 4 43.23 22.68 50.33
C ALA A 4 42.74 23.23 48.96
N LYS A 5 43.42 22.84 47.91
CA LYS A 5 42.98 23.13 46.52
C LYS A 5 41.93 22.12 46.12
N LEU A 6 40.74 22.61 45.85
CA LEU A 6 39.63 21.84 45.29
C LEU A 6 39.79 21.70 43.77
N THR A 7 40.07 20.50 43.29
CA THR A 7 40.16 20.19 41.89
C THR A 7 38.79 19.82 41.37
N VAL A 8 38.23 20.66 40.50
CA VAL A 8 36.96 20.36 39.81
C VAL A 8 37.25 19.47 38.61
N LEU A 9 36.77 18.22 38.62
CA LEU A 9 36.77 17.34 37.50
C LEU A 9 35.56 17.67 36.61
N LEU A 10 35.82 18.18 35.39
CA LEU A 10 34.80 18.25 34.34
C LEU A 10 34.54 16.86 33.81
N ALA A 11 33.32 16.34 34.03
CA ALA A 11 32.84 15.17 33.37
C ALA A 11 32.43 15.51 31.94
N ALA A 12 33.15 14.94 30.95
CA ALA A 12 32.79 15.00 29.54
C ALA A 12 31.53 14.17 29.30
N GLY A 13 30.41 14.82 29.03
CA GLY A 13 29.18 14.19 28.64
C GLY A 13 29.30 13.56 27.25
N VAL A 14 29.20 12.25 27.19
CA VAL A 14 29.08 11.48 25.95
C VAL A 14 27.72 11.77 25.31
N GLY A 15 27.74 12.55 24.25
CA GLY A 15 26.59 12.75 23.37
C GLY A 15 26.27 11.46 22.62
N LEU A 16 25.29 10.67 23.10
CA LEU A 16 24.72 9.56 22.34
C LEU A 16 23.91 10.12 21.18
N GLY A 17 24.42 9.93 19.97
CA GLY A 17 23.84 10.41 18.74
C GLY A 17 22.47 9.81 18.46
N VAL A 18 21.47 10.64 18.35
CA VAL A 18 20.15 10.35 17.78
C VAL A 18 20.27 10.31 16.23
N THR A 19 20.77 9.20 15.67
CA THR A 19 20.91 9.03 14.21
C THR A 19 19.92 8.06 13.59
N SER A 20 18.90 7.59 14.33
CA SER A 20 18.07 6.47 13.87
C SER A 20 16.64 6.83 13.40
N ILE A 21 16.27 8.11 13.26
CA ILE A 21 14.90 8.49 12.88
C ILE A 21 14.79 8.90 11.39
N ALA A 22 15.91 9.06 10.68
CA ALA A 22 15.89 9.58 9.31
C ALA A 22 15.43 8.60 8.22
N THR A 23 15.42 7.29 8.47
CA THR A 23 15.11 6.30 7.43
C THR A 23 13.62 6.00 7.22
N ALA A 24 12.78 6.28 8.21
CA ALA A 24 11.33 6.06 8.08
C ALA A 24 10.61 7.17 7.29
N GLN A 25 11.19 8.33 7.17
CA GLN A 25 10.58 9.52 6.57
C GLN A 25 10.84 9.69 5.07
N GLN A 26 11.75 8.93 4.47
CA GLN A 26 12.09 9.04 3.04
C GLN A 26 11.00 8.50 2.09
N ASN A 27 9.96 7.86 2.58
CA ASN A 27 8.87 7.32 1.75
C ASN A 27 7.67 8.29 1.58
N GLN A 28 7.75 9.51 2.09
CA GLN A 28 6.65 10.50 2.01
C GLN A 28 6.90 11.65 1.03
N GLN A 29 7.89 11.58 0.16
CA GLN A 29 8.29 12.70 -0.68
C GLN A 29 7.67 12.69 -2.09
N ASN A 30 6.36 12.50 -2.19
CA ASN A 30 5.63 12.94 -3.37
C ASN A 30 4.45 13.82 -2.92
N PRO A 31 4.64 15.15 -2.86
CA PRO A 31 3.54 16.07 -2.58
C PRO A 31 2.53 16.02 -3.72
N GLY A 32 1.25 16.08 -3.38
CA GLY A 32 0.18 16.12 -4.36
C GLY A 32 -0.45 14.77 -4.68
N VAL A 33 -1.32 14.76 -5.70
CA VAL A 33 -2.14 13.59 -6.06
C VAL A 33 -1.33 12.36 -6.49
N VAL A 34 -0.13 12.55 -7.04
CA VAL A 34 0.78 11.44 -7.37
C VAL A 34 1.19 10.68 -6.12
N GLY A 35 1.52 11.39 -5.04
CA GLY A 35 1.83 10.78 -3.75
C GLY A 35 0.63 10.04 -3.15
N VAL A 36 -0.57 10.63 -3.22
CA VAL A 36 -1.82 9.95 -2.79
C VAL A 36 -2.03 8.67 -3.57
N ARG A 37 -1.92 8.70 -4.89
CA ARG A 37 -2.04 7.53 -5.77
C ARG A 37 -1.06 6.42 -5.39
N GLN A 38 0.22 6.76 -5.24
CA GLN A 38 1.25 5.80 -4.88
C GLN A 38 1.02 5.20 -3.49
N ASN A 39 0.61 6.00 -2.51
CA ASN A 39 0.30 5.51 -1.17
C ASN A 39 -0.93 4.61 -1.16
N THR A 40 -1.98 4.93 -1.93
CA THR A 40 -3.14 4.07 -2.11
C THR A 40 -2.73 2.71 -2.68
N MET A 41 -1.88 2.67 -3.72
CA MET A 41 -1.37 1.42 -4.28
C MET A 41 -0.52 0.62 -3.29
N ARG A 42 0.31 1.29 -2.48
CA ARG A 42 1.08 0.62 -1.41
C ARG A 42 0.18 0.03 -0.33
N ALA A 43 -0.86 0.75 0.09
CA ALA A 43 -1.84 0.25 1.05
C ALA A 43 -2.56 -1.00 0.52
N GLN A 44 -3.03 -0.97 -0.73
CA GLN A 44 -3.64 -2.14 -1.37
C GLN A 44 -2.67 -3.32 -1.46
N ALA A 45 -1.40 -3.07 -1.81
CA ALA A 45 -0.37 -4.11 -1.85
C ALA A 45 -0.11 -4.72 -0.46
N ALA A 46 -0.11 -3.89 0.61
CA ALA A 46 0.04 -4.38 1.98
C ALA A 46 -1.15 -5.27 2.41
N HIS A 47 -2.39 -4.88 2.05
CA HIS A 47 -3.57 -5.72 2.28
C HIS A 47 -3.48 -7.05 1.52
N MET A 48 -3.06 -7.04 0.24
CA MET A 48 -2.84 -8.27 -0.53
C MET A 48 -1.77 -9.16 0.12
N GLY A 49 -0.66 -8.59 0.57
CA GLY A 49 0.39 -9.33 1.26
C GLY A 49 -0.08 -9.97 2.58
N ALA A 50 -0.88 -9.24 3.37
CA ALA A 50 -1.47 -9.78 4.60
C ALA A 50 -2.39 -10.97 4.30
N MET A 51 -3.30 -10.84 3.34
CA MET A 51 -4.19 -11.92 2.93
C MET A 51 -3.44 -13.13 2.38
N GLN A 52 -2.41 -12.91 1.56
CA GLN A 52 -1.56 -13.98 1.05
C GLN A 52 -0.93 -14.78 2.19
N LYS A 53 -0.40 -14.10 3.21
CA LYS A 53 0.21 -14.75 4.37
C LYS A 53 -0.79 -15.50 5.22
N ILE A 54 -1.98 -14.95 5.44
CA ILE A 54 -3.08 -15.63 6.12
C ILE A 54 -3.43 -16.92 5.39
N LEU A 55 -3.70 -16.86 4.09
CA LEU A 55 -4.15 -17.99 3.32
C LEU A 55 -3.08 -19.08 3.13
N ALA A 56 -1.79 -18.70 3.11
CA ALA A 56 -0.68 -19.64 2.92
C ALA A 56 -0.18 -20.27 4.23
N GLU A 57 -0.11 -19.50 5.32
CA GLU A 57 0.59 -19.91 6.53
C GLU A 57 -0.31 -19.96 7.77
N TYR A 58 -1.41 -19.21 7.79
CA TYR A 58 -2.26 -19.03 8.97
C TYR A 58 -3.76 -19.17 8.64
N PRO A 59 -4.21 -20.28 8.03
CA PRO A 59 -5.61 -20.43 7.58
C PRO A 59 -6.64 -20.31 8.70
N GLN A 60 -6.27 -20.53 9.95
CA GLN A 60 -7.12 -20.29 11.13
C GLN A 60 -7.49 -18.81 11.33
N LEU A 61 -6.77 -17.88 10.67
CA LEU A 61 -7.04 -16.44 10.70
C LEU A 61 -7.86 -15.96 9.50
N ILE A 62 -8.53 -16.86 8.78
CA ILE A 62 -9.29 -16.55 7.55
C ILE A 62 -10.33 -15.44 7.75
N SER A 63 -10.88 -15.29 8.96
CA SER A 63 -11.84 -14.23 9.30
C SER A 63 -11.26 -12.80 9.12
N HIS A 64 -9.93 -12.64 9.14
CA HIS A 64 -9.29 -11.35 8.88
C HIS A 64 -9.28 -10.95 7.39
N VAL A 65 -9.48 -11.91 6.47
CA VAL A 65 -9.47 -11.65 5.02
C VAL A 65 -10.57 -10.67 4.64
N GLU A 66 -11.75 -10.76 5.25
CA GLU A 66 -12.87 -9.85 4.99
C GLU A 66 -12.48 -8.38 5.14
N ALA A 67 -11.84 -8.01 6.25
CA ALA A 67 -11.45 -6.64 6.53
C ALA A 67 -10.44 -6.10 5.49
N HIS A 68 -9.44 -6.90 5.14
CA HIS A 68 -8.44 -6.53 4.14
C HIS A 68 -9.05 -6.40 2.74
N ALA A 69 -9.90 -7.34 2.33
CA ALA A 69 -10.57 -7.30 1.05
C ALA A 69 -11.54 -6.10 0.95
N THR A 70 -12.28 -5.80 2.01
CA THR A 70 -13.15 -4.62 2.10
C THR A 70 -12.38 -3.32 1.96
N ALA A 71 -11.21 -3.20 2.58
CA ALA A 71 -10.35 -2.01 2.44
C ALA A 71 -9.89 -1.81 0.99
N ILE A 72 -9.53 -2.89 0.28
CA ILE A 72 -9.21 -2.83 -1.15
C ILE A 72 -10.44 -2.41 -1.95
N ALA A 73 -11.62 -2.99 -1.71
CA ALA A 73 -12.83 -2.65 -2.42
C ALA A 73 -13.15 -1.15 -2.31
N ASN A 74 -13.12 -0.61 -1.09
CA ASN A 74 -13.45 0.79 -0.82
C ASN A 74 -12.52 1.80 -1.49
N SER A 75 -11.28 1.41 -1.77
CA SER A 75 -10.30 2.27 -2.44
C SER A 75 -10.23 2.06 -3.95
N SER A 76 -10.51 0.84 -4.45
CA SER A 76 -10.34 0.51 -5.87
C SER A 76 -11.34 1.20 -6.78
N GLY A 77 -12.62 1.25 -6.41
CA GLY A 77 -13.68 1.87 -7.23
C GLY A 77 -13.47 3.36 -7.48
N LYS A 78 -12.71 4.04 -6.62
CA LYS A 78 -12.37 5.47 -6.71
C LYS A 78 -10.98 5.75 -7.29
N THR A 79 -10.27 4.72 -7.72
CA THR A 79 -8.88 4.88 -8.22
C THR A 79 -8.78 5.88 -9.37
N HIS A 80 -9.76 5.94 -10.26
CA HIS A 80 -9.79 6.88 -11.39
C HIS A 80 -9.75 8.36 -10.97
N GLU A 81 -10.30 8.71 -9.80
CA GLU A 81 -10.28 10.07 -9.25
C GLU A 81 -8.85 10.56 -8.92
N LEU A 82 -7.90 9.64 -8.80
CA LEU A 82 -6.50 9.93 -8.51
C LEU A 82 -5.69 10.29 -9.78
N PHE A 83 -6.34 10.44 -10.94
CA PHE A 83 -5.71 10.75 -12.22
C PHE A 83 -6.24 12.05 -12.86
N PRO A 84 -6.27 13.18 -12.14
CA PRO A 84 -6.67 14.45 -12.73
C PRO A 84 -5.71 14.86 -13.85
N ALA A 85 -6.19 15.72 -14.76
CA ALA A 85 -5.37 16.25 -15.84
C ALA A 85 -4.07 16.89 -15.30
N GLY A 86 -2.95 16.67 -15.98
CA GLY A 86 -1.64 17.19 -15.58
C GLY A 86 -0.92 16.44 -14.47
N SER A 87 -1.49 15.33 -13.94
CA SER A 87 -0.85 14.51 -12.93
C SER A 87 -0.02 13.33 -13.50
N ASP A 88 0.42 13.45 -14.73
CA ASP A 88 1.25 12.48 -15.47
C ASP A 88 2.76 12.64 -15.21
N LYS A 89 3.16 13.71 -14.50
CA LYS A 89 4.54 14.11 -14.22
C LYS A 89 4.99 13.67 -12.81
N ASP A 90 6.10 14.18 -12.34
CA ASP A 90 6.58 14.12 -10.97
C ASP A 90 6.69 12.69 -10.39
N GLY A 91 7.27 11.78 -11.17
CA GLY A 91 7.51 10.40 -10.73
C GLY A 91 6.29 9.48 -10.87
N SER A 92 5.26 9.89 -11.61
CA SER A 92 4.17 9.01 -12.00
C SER A 92 4.71 7.74 -12.69
N LYS A 93 4.18 6.59 -12.29
CA LYS A 93 4.44 5.29 -12.90
C LYS A 93 3.23 4.80 -13.73
N ALA A 94 2.29 5.68 -14.03
CA ALA A 94 1.17 5.36 -14.89
C ALA A 94 1.57 5.53 -16.37
N THR A 95 0.92 4.76 -17.25
CA THR A 95 1.03 4.95 -18.70
C THR A 95 0.17 6.15 -19.13
N PRO A 96 0.42 6.74 -20.31
CA PRO A 96 -0.45 7.79 -20.85
C PRO A 96 -1.92 7.37 -20.97
N ALA A 97 -2.21 6.07 -21.13
CA ALA A 97 -3.56 5.52 -21.21
C ALA A 97 -4.40 5.84 -19.97
N ALA A 98 -3.78 6.03 -18.81
CA ALA A 98 -4.51 6.39 -17.58
C ALA A 98 -5.27 7.73 -17.69
N TRP A 99 -4.86 8.61 -18.61
CA TRP A 99 -5.52 9.90 -18.87
C TRP A 99 -6.30 9.90 -20.20
N SER A 100 -5.80 9.20 -21.23
CA SER A 100 -6.47 9.15 -22.52
C SER A 100 -7.64 8.18 -22.57
N ASP A 101 -7.70 7.20 -21.67
CA ASP A 101 -8.79 6.20 -21.53
C ASP A 101 -9.36 6.23 -20.11
N ALA A 102 -9.88 7.36 -19.70
CA ALA A 102 -10.45 7.54 -18.36
C ALA A 102 -11.63 6.59 -18.09
N ALA A 103 -12.43 6.27 -19.10
CA ALA A 103 -13.54 5.33 -18.96
C ALA A 103 -13.07 3.90 -18.71
N GLY A 104 -12.07 3.43 -19.43
CA GLY A 104 -11.46 2.12 -19.23
C GLY A 104 -10.76 2.02 -17.87
N LEU A 105 -10.05 3.07 -17.44
CA LEU A 105 -9.45 3.14 -16.10
C LEU A 105 -10.51 3.02 -15.01
N GLN A 106 -11.64 3.73 -15.15
CA GLN A 106 -12.76 3.63 -14.20
C GLN A 106 -13.33 2.22 -14.16
N GLN A 107 -13.54 1.59 -15.31
CA GLN A 107 -14.04 0.21 -15.39
C GLN A 107 -13.07 -0.77 -14.73
N ALA A 108 -11.76 -0.62 -14.95
CA ALA A 108 -10.74 -1.45 -14.29
C ALA A 108 -10.77 -1.30 -12.77
N GLY A 109 -10.94 -0.09 -12.26
CA GLY A 109 -11.12 0.17 -10.83
C GLY A 109 -12.38 -0.48 -10.25
N LYS A 110 -13.51 -0.37 -10.96
CA LYS A 110 -14.77 -1.04 -10.59
C LYS A 110 -14.66 -2.56 -10.61
N LYS A 111 -13.93 -3.12 -11.57
CA LYS A 111 -13.68 -4.57 -11.61
C LYS A 111 -12.87 -5.06 -10.42
N ALA A 112 -11.85 -4.30 -10.02
CA ALA A 112 -11.07 -4.61 -8.83
C ALA A 112 -11.94 -4.49 -7.55
N GLU A 113 -12.80 -3.48 -7.46
CA GLU A 113 -13.76 -3.34 -6.36
C GLU A 113 -14.71 -4.54 -6.26
N GLU A 114 -15.32 -4.95 -7.38
CA GLU A 114 -16.23 -6.10 -7.45
C GLU A 114 -15.54 -7.37 -6.94
N LEU A 115 -14.35 -7.68 -7.46
CA LEU A 115 -13.60 -8.88 -7.08
C LEU A 115 -13.16 -8.85 -5.62
N ALA A 116 -12.82 -7.68 -5.09
CA ALA A 116 -12.48 -7.52 -3.69
C ALA A 116 -13.70 -7.71 -2.78
N ARG A 117 -14.88 -7.20 -3.16
CA ARG A 117 -16.14 -7.46 -2.44
C ARG A 117 -16.51 -8.95 -2.48
N GLN A 118 -16.35 -9.58 -3.63
CA GLN A 118 -16.59 -11.03 -3.76
C GLN A 118 -15.65 -11.83 -2.85
N LEU A 119 -14.38 -11.47 -2.77
CA LEU A 119 -13.42 -12.09 -1.85
C LEU A 119 -13.84 -11.89 -0.38
N ALA A 120 -14.26 -10.68 -0.01
CA ALA A 120 -14.73 -10.38 1.33
C ALA A 120 -15.92 -11.27 1.72
N GLU A 121 -16.92 -11.38 0.86
CA GLU A 121 -18.09 -12.25 1.11
C GLU A 121 -17.70 -13.74 1.17
N THR A 122 -16.89 -14.22 0.24
CA THR A 122 -16.44 -15.62 0.22
C THR A 122 -15.71 -16.00 1.51
N SER A 123 -14.89 -15.11 2.05
CA SER A 123 -14.09 -15.37 3.26
C SER A 123 -14.94 -15.55 4.53
N LYS A 124 -16.15 -14.98 4.58
CA LYS A 124 -17.09 -15.16 5.71
C LYS A 124 -17.50 -16.61 5.92
N GLY A 125 -17.57 -17.38 4.85
CA GLY A 125 -17.92 -18.79 4.90
C GLY A 125 -16.84 -19.70 5.49
N GLY A 126 -15.63 -19.19 5.72
CA GLY A 126 -14.52 -19.96 6.29
C GLY A 126 -13.90 -21.01 5.34
N ASP A 127 -14.39 -21.13 4.11
CA ASP A 127 -13.82 -22.04 3.11
C ASP A 127 -12.52 -21.50 2.55
N ALA A 128 -11.40 -22.07 3.01
CA ALA A 128 -10.05 -21.65 2.62
C ALA A 128 -9.80 -21.83 1.11
N LYS A 129 -10.33 -22.89 0.49
CA LYS A 129 -10.14 -23.17 -0.95
C LYS A 129 -10.90 -22.14 -1.80
N ALA A 130 -12.16 -21.89 -1.48
CA ALA A 130 -12.96 -20.89 -2.17
C ALA A 130 -12.37 -19.48 -1.99
N THR A 131 -11.91 -19.14 -0.78
CA THR A 131 -11.28 -17.84 -0.47
C THR A 131 -9.97 -17.68 -1.23
N LEU A 132 -9.13 -18.70 -1.33
CA LEU A 132 -7.90 -18.68 -2.10
C LEU A 132 -8.16 -18.47 -3.60
N ALA A 133 -9.19 -19.10 -4.14
CA ALA A 133 -9.60 -18.92 -5.54
C ALA A 133 -10.05 -17.45 -5.80
N ALA A 134 -10.87 -16.89 -4.91
CA ALA A 134 -11.33 -15.50 -5.00
C ALA A 134 -10.15 -14.50 -4.84
N PHE A 135 -9.20 -14.77 -3.95
CA PHE A 135 -7.97 -14.00 -3.80
C PHE A 135 -7.15 -14.00 -5.09
N GLY A 136 -6.97 -15.17 -5.71
CA GLY A 136 -6.28 -15.29 -7.00
C GLY A 136 -6.98 -14.51 -8.11
N ALA A 137 -8.31 -14.53 -8.16
CA ALA A 137 -9.09 -13.77 -9.11
C ALA A 137 -8.92 -12.24 -8.93
N LEU A 138 -8.95 -11.75 -7.70
CA LEU A 138 -8.66 -10.35 -7.40
C LEU A 138 -7.23 -9.96 -7.85
N GLY A 139 -6.23 -10.77 -7.51
CA GLY A 139 -4.84 -10.50 -7.89
C GLY A 139 -4.64 -10.44 -9.39
N LYS A 140 -5.16 -11.44 -10.12
CA LYS A 140 -4.96 -11.56 -11.57
C LYS A 140 -5.84 -10.59 -12.36
N ASN A 141 -7.14 -10.62 -12.13
CA ASN A 141 -8.11 -9.93 -13.00
C ASN A 141 -8.47 -8.53 -12.49
N GLY A 142 -8.33 -8.27 -11.18
CA GLY A 142 -8.50 -6.94 -10.59
C GLY A 142 -7.23 -6.12 -10.67
N CYS A 143 -6.25 -6.46 -9.85
CA CYS A 143 -5.00 -5.69 -9.78
C CYS A 143 -4.18 -5.83 -11.07
N GLY A 144 -3.95 -7.06 -11.53
CA GLY A 144 -3.18 -7.36 -12.74
C GLY A 144 -3.80 -6.75 -13.98
N GLY A 145 -5.10 -6.94 -14.20
CA GLY A 145 -5.80 -6.42 -15.38
C GLY A 145 -5.70 -4.89 -15.51
N CYS A 146 -5.83 -4.15 -14.41
CA CYS A 146 -5.63 -2.69 -14.42
C CYS A 146 -4.15 -2.33 -14.69
N HIS A 147 -3.22 -2.96 -13.99
CA HIS A 147 -1.78 -2.67 -14.09
C HIS A 147 -1.19 -3.02 -15.46
N GLU A 148 -1.74 -3.99 -16.18
CA GLU A 148 -1.28 -4.36 -17.51
C GLU A 148 -1.40 -3.18 -18.52
N THR A 149 -2.47 -2.41 -18.41
CA THR A 149 -2.76 -1.29 -19.30
C THR A 149 -2.26 0.05 -18.77
N TYR A 150 -2.51 0.32 -17.48
CA TYR A 150 -2.38 1.67 -16.90
C TYR A 150 -1.11 1.88 -16.07
N ARG A 151 -0.27 0.84 -15.88
CA ARG A 151 0.99 0.95 -15.16
C ARG A 151 2.18 0.65 -16.07
N GLN A 152 3.23 1.49 -15.99
CA GLN A 152 4.50 1.23 -16.67
C GLN A 152 5.11 -0.08 -16.16
N LYS A 153 5.60 -0.91 -17.09
CA LYS A 153 6.36 -2.11 -16.73
C LYS A 153 7.63 -1.69 -15.99
N GLN A 154 7.96 -2.40 -14.93
CA GLN A 154 9.24 -2.21 -14.25
C GLN A 154 10.30 -2.91 -15.11
N SER A 155 11.31 -2.14 -15.52
CA SER A 155 12.53 -2.65 -16.15
C SER A 155 13.43 -3.27 -15.09
#